data_0e2f690199d825931b4c75ad28a1cbea
#
_entry.id   0e2f690199d825931b4c75ad28a1cbea
#
_cell.length_a   1.000
_cell.length_b   1.000
_cell.length_c   1.000
_cell.angle_alpha   90.00
_cell.angle_beta   90.00
_cell.angle_gamma   90.00
#
_symmetry.space_group_name_H-M   'P 1'
#
loop_
_entity.id
_entity.type
_entity.pdbx_description
1 polymer ?
#
loop_
_entity_poly.entity_id
_entity_poly.type
_entity_poly.pdbx_seq_one_letter_code
_entity_poly.pdbx_strand_id
1 'polypeptide(L)'
;MALLLLCSQLGLNAVPALGVESALGILEIQLTDHREAIGDFSQVKLLIEKILLSPRSGLQFWRTGWQEIAPSSDSIDLTQLTGKKTARIFRGEIPPGAFDAFNIKIKTISAVLKKTRRSASIKNTVGPVKLAFEVPAQGETLLVIDLVVTDFSDHPPQGYELAIKGYELYTNGKLVEKIPPE
;
A
#
# COMPACT_ATOMS: atom_id res chain seq x y z
N MET A 1 16.21 -57.52 -57.39
CA MET A 1 15.99 -56.06 -57.36
C MET A 1 15.42 -55.72 -56.01
N ALA A 2 16.25 -55.28 -55.12
CA ALA A 2 15.88 -54.92 -53.75
C ALA A 2 15.92 -53.42 -53.65
N LEU A 3 14.79 -52.80 -53.33
CA LEU A 3 14.64 -51.35 -53.16
C LEU A 3 14.79 -51.01 -51.67
N LEU A 4 15.92 -50.37 -51.29
CA LEU A 4 16.22 -49.88 -49.93
C LEU A 4 15.51 -48.52 -49.74
N LEU A 5 14.53 -48.46 -48.84
CA LEU A 5 13.92 -47.23 -48.35
C LEU A 5 14.76 -46.68 -47.20
N LEU A 6 15.44 -45.54 -47.41
CA LEU A 6 16.08 -44.75 -46.37
C LEU A 6 15.02 -43.86 -45.70
N CYS A 7 14.65 -44.17 -44.46
CA CYS A 7 13.91 -43.25 -43.58
C CYS A 7 14.89 -42.30 -42.91
N SER A 8 14.94 -41.04 -43.35
CA SER A 8 15.62 -39.94 -42.63
C SER A 8 14.77 -39.48 -41.47
N GLN A 9 15.21 -39.78 -40.25
CA GLN A 9 14.63 -39.22 -39.02
C GLN A 9 15.10 -37.76 -38.82
N LEU A 10 14.23 -36.81 -39.07
CA LEU A 10 14.39 -35.42 -38.64
C LEU A 10 14.16 -35.36 -37.14
N GLY A 11 15.25 -35.30 -36.39
CA GLY A 11 15.21 -35.01 -34.93
C GLY A 11 14.76 -33.58 -34.72
N LEU A 12 13.52 -33.37 -34.28
CA LEU A 12 13.10 -32.11 -33.70
C LEU A 12 13.81 -31.93 -32.35
N ASN A 13 14.85 -31.11 -32.31
CA ASN A 13 15.40 -30.61 -31.09
C ASN A 13 14.37 -29.63 -30.48
N ALA A 14 13.63 -30.09 -29.47
CA ALA A 14 12.83 -29.23 -28.61
C ALA A 14 13.78 -28.33 -27.83
N VAL A 15 13.84 -27.06 -28.20
CA VAL A 15 14.50 -26.03 -27.40
C VAL A 15 13.70 -25.90 -26.12
N PRO A 16 14.29 -26.13 -24.93
CA PRO A 16 13.58 -25.87 -23.68
C PRO A 16 13.23 -24.38 -23.64
N ALA A 17 11.96 -24.06 -23.53
CA ALA A 17 11.51 -22.72 -23.24
C ALA A 17 12.10 -22.35 -21.89
N LEU A 18 13.12 -21.50 -21.85
CA LEU A 18 13.60 -20.85 -20.66
C LEU A 18 12.44 -20.04 -20.11
N GLY A 19 11.78 -20.57 -19.09
CA GLY A 19 10.81 -19.82 -18.30
C GLY A 19 11.54 -18.61 -17.73
N VAL A 20 11.25 -17.44 -18.26
CA VAL A 20 11.68 -16.18 -17.64
C VAL A 20 10.90 -16.11 -16.34
N GLU A 21 11.50 -16.56 -15.23
CA GLU A 21 10.99 -16.21 -13.91
C GLU A 21 11.00 -14.70 -13.84
N SER A 22 9.82 -14.11 -13.85
CA SER A 22 9.67 -12.66 -13.67
C SER A 22 10.18 -12.35 -12.27
N ALA A 23 11.37 -11.75 -12.20
CA ALA A 23 11.96 -11.36 -10.93
C ALA A 23 10.99 -10.44 -10.19
N LEU A 24 10.58 -10.81 -8.99
CA LEU A 24 9.65 -10.03 -8.16
C LEU A 24 10.32 -8.75 -7.68
N GLY A 25 9.52 -7.73 -7.37
CA GLY A 25 9.95 -6.51 -6.69
C GLY A 25 9.42 -6.48 -5.26
N ILE A 26 10.02 -5.67 -4.41
CA ILE A 26 9.61 -5.48 -3.02
C ILE A 26 8.75 -4.21 -2.93
N LEU A 27 7.56 -4.35 -2.35
CA LEU A 27 6.75 -3.21 -1.91
C LEU A 27 6.74 -3.19 -0.39
N GLU A 28 7.04 -2.02 0.18
CA GLU A 28 6.87 -1.74 1.60
C GLU A 28 5.92 -0.56 1.79
N ILE A 29 4.98 -0.67 2.75
CA ILE A 29 4.03 0.40 3.09
C ILE A 29 4.11 0.63 4.60
N GLN A 30 4.32 1.89 4.97
CA GLN A 30 4.40 2.35 6.34
C GLN A 30 3.38 3.46 6.60
N LEU A 31 2.92 3.57 7.84
CA LEU A 31 2.09 4.67 8.33
C LEU A 31 2.90 5.55 9.27
N THR A 32 2.63 6.85 9.27
CA THR A 32 3.08 7.83 10.25
C THR A 32 1.92 8.72 10.67
N ASP A 33 2.12 9.55 11.70
CA ASP A 33 1.10 10.47 12.23
C ASP A 33 1.56 11.92 12.12
N HIS A 34 0.69 12.79 11.58
CA HIS A 34 0.93 14.21 11.33
C HIS A 34 0.84 15.12 12.59
N ARG A 35 0.45 14.62 13.73
CA ARG A 35 0.42 15.35 15.00
C ARG A 35 -0.59 16.50 15.17
N GLU A 36 -1.70 16.54 14.50
CA GLU A 36 -2.72 17.55 14.82
C GLU A 36 -3.44 17.21 16.16
N ALA A 37 -4.60 16.61 16.11
CA ALA A 37 -5.39 16.30 17.29
C ALA A 37 -5.02 14.98 18.00
N ILE A 38 -4.01 14.23 17.50
CA ILE A 38 -3.61 12.94 18.09
C ILE A 38 -3.22 13.08 19.59
N GLY A 39 -2.73 14.26 20.00
CA GLY A 39 -2.38 14.57 21.39
C GLY A 39 -3.55 14.53 22.36
N ASP A 40 -4.79 14.61 21.90
CA ASP A 40 -6.00 14.53 22.73
C ASP A 40 -6.31 13.10 23.17
N PHE A 41 -5.67 12.12 22.55
CA PHE A 41 -5.93 10.70 22.76
C PHE A 41 -4.83 10.05 23.59
N SER A 42 -5.23 9.12 24.44
CA SER A 42 -4.31 8.16 25.06
C SER A 42 -4.11 6.92 24.20
N GLN A 43 -5.03 6.67 23.23
CA GLN A 43 -4.96 5.59 22.26
C GLN A 43 -5.82 5.93 21.04
N VAL A 44 -5.29 5.65 19.84
CA VAL A 44 -6.04 5.61 18.57
C VAL A 44 -5.62 4.36 17.81
N LYS A 45 -6.36 3.30 17.98
CA LYS A 45 -6.08 2.00 17.39
C LYS A 45 -6.86 1.81 16.09
N LEU A 46 -6.13 1.59 15.00
CA LEU A 46 -6.68 1.24 13.69
C LEU A 46 -6.63 -0.28 13.50
N LEU A 47 -7.72 -0.86 13.00
CA LEU A 47 -7.72 -2.21 12.46
C LEU A 47 -7.79 -2.11 10.93
N ILE A 48 -6.73 -2.54 10.27
CA ILE A 48 -6.60 -2.50 8.81
C ILE A 48 -7.17 -3.79 8.25
N GLU A 49 -8.13 -3.69 7.34
CA GLU A 49 -8.77 -4.85 6.70
C GLU A 49 -7.92 -5.36 5.54
N LYS A 50 -7.54 -4.46 4.64
CA LYS A 50 -6.79 -4.76 3.42
C LYS A 50 -6.16 -3.52 2.82
N ILE A 51 -5.18 -3.76 1.96
CA ILE A 51 -4.54 -2.76 1.12
C ILE A 51 -4.93 -3.05 -0.32
N LEU A 52 -5.26 -2.02 -1.07
CA LEU A 52 -5.69 -2.10 -2.45
C LEU A 52 -4.70 -1.31 -3.32
N LEU A 53 -4.21 -1.93 -4.38
CA LEU A 53 -3.38 -1.29 -5.40
C LEU A 53 -4.14 -1.27 -6.72
N SER A 54 -4.12 -0.15 -7.44
CA SER A 54 -4.68 -0.03 -8.79
C SER A 54 -3.56 -0.18 -9.81
N PRO A 55 -3.41 -1.34 -10.48
CA PRO A 55 -2.42 -1.49 -11.53
C PRO A 55 -2.71 -0.50 -12.68
N ARG A 56 -1.65 0.11 -13.22
CA ARG A 56 -1.77 0.89 -14.45
C ARG A 56 -2.10 -0.05 -15.61
N SER A 57 -3.30 0.08 -16.14
CA SER A 57 -3.70 -0.66 -17.32
C SER A 57 -3.08 0.00 -18.56
N GLY A 58 -2.09 -0.66 -19.16
CA GLY A 58 -1.60 -0.31 -20.48
C GLY A 58 -2.63 -0.67 -21.55
N LEU A 59 -2.23 -1.42 -22.59
CA LEU A 59 -3.14 -1.88 -23.66
C LEU A 59 -4.19 -2.91 -23.18
N GLN A 60 -4.12 -3.37 -21.92
CA GLN A 60 -5.04 -4.35 -21.33
C GLN A 60 -6.10 -3.69 -20.45
N PHE A 61 -6.88 -2.77 -21.01
CA PHE A 61 -7.94 -2.04 -20.29
C PHE A 61 -9.07 -2.94 -19.72
N TRP A 62 -9.12 -4.24 -20.05
CA TRP A 62 -10.03 -5.22 -19.45
C TRP A 62 -9.54 -5.81 -18.11
N ARG A 63 -8.31 -5.52 -17.66
CA ARG A 63 -7.80 -5.87 -16.33
C ARG A 63 -7.98 -4.72 -15.33
N THR A 64 -9.14 -4.08 -15.35
CA THR A 64 -9.48 -3.01 -14.41
C THR A 64 -9.99 -3.60 -13.10
N GLY A 65 -9.09 -3.88 -12.18
CA GLY A 65 -9.45 -4.34 -10.84
C GLY A 65 -8.40 -3.91 -9.83
N TRP A 66 -8.84 -3.56 -8.63
CA TRP A 66 -7.94 -3.37 -7.50
C TRP A 66 -7.31 -4.71 -7.11
N GLN A 67 -5.99 -4.74 -7.04
CA GLN A 67 -5.26 -5.86 -6.48
C GLN A 67 -5.32 -5.76 -4.95
N GLU A 68 -5.80 -6.80 -4.29
CA GLU A 68 -5.88 -6.87 -2.83
C GLU A 68 -4.59 -7.47 -2.25
N ILE A 69 -4.09 -6.84 -1.19
CA ILE A 69 -2.94 -7.30 -0.42
C ILE A 69 -3.35 -7.36 1.05
N ALA A 70 -3.06 -8.48 1.70
CA ALA A 70 -3.26 -8.60 3.13
C ALA A 70 -2.17 -7.82 3.89
N PRO A 71 -2.52 -7.04 4.92
CA PRO A 71 -1.53 -6.36 5.74
C PRO A 71 -0.67 -7.37 6.52
N SER A 72 0.62 -7.09 6.67
CA SER A 72 1.53 -7.87 7.54
C SER A 72 1.27 -7.57 9.02
N SER A 73 0.76 -6.38 9.32
CA SER A 73 0.25 -5.98 10.63
C SER A 73 -1.11 -5.32 10.43
N ASP A 74 -2.13 -5.92 10.98
CA ASP A 74 -3.51 -5.47 10.86
C ASP A 74 -3.92 -4.43 11.92
N SER A 75 -3.12 -4.26 12.98
CA SER A 75 -3.45 -3.40 14.11
C SER A 75 -2.33 -2.42 14.44
N ILE A 76 -2.64 -1.12 14.34
CA ILE A 76 -1.70 -0.03 14.57
C ILE A 76 -2.30 0.96 15.58
N ASP A 77 -1.50 1.42 16.54
CA ASP A 77 -1.85 2.53 17.43
C ASP A 77 -1.13 3.81 16.97
N LEU A 78 -1.88 4.75 16.39
CA LEU A 78 -1.33 6.00 15.87
C LEU A 78 -0.65 6.85 16.94
N THR A 79 -1.09 6.78 18.20
CA THR A 79 -0.47 7.54 19.31
C THR A 79 1.00 7.16 19.53
N GLN A 80 1.44 6.00 19.05
CA GLN A 80 2.81 5.53 19.13
C GLN A 80 3.69 6.05 17.97
N LEU A 81 3.08 6.63 16.91
CA LEU A 81 3.79 7.07 15.70
C LEU A 81 4.20 8.55 15.74
N THR A 82 3.91 9.24 16.84
CA THR A 82 4.32 10.64 17.02
C THR A 82 5.85 10.79 16.95
N GLY A 83 6.34 11.86 16.35
CA GLY A 83 7.78 12.15 16.32
C GLY A 83 8.55 11.53 15.16
N LYS A 84 7.94 11.46 14.00
CA LYS A 84 8.53 10.86 12.79
C LYS A 84 8.75 9.34 12.91
N LYS A 85 8.04 8.69 13.82
CA LYS A 85 8.03 7.23 13.89
C LYS A 85 7.09 6.69 12.83
N THR A 86 7.43 5.55 12.29
CA THR A 86 6.60 4.84 11.32
C THR A 86 6.25 3.45 11.82
N ALA A 87 5.12 2.92 11.38
CA ALA A 87 4.75 1.52 11.56
C ALA A 87 4.57 0.87 10.20
N ARG A 88 5.25 -0.24 10.00
CA ARG A 88 5.10 -1.05 8.79
C ARG A 88 3.78 -1.79 8.83
N ILE A 89 2.95 -1.60 7.80
CA ILE A 89 1.69 -2.34 7.61
C ILE A 89 1.81 -3.42 6.55
N PHE A 90 2.78 -3.31 5.64
CA PHE A 90 3.07 -4.31 4.62
C PHE A 90 4.56 -4.28 4.23
N ARG A 91 5.13 -5.43 4.00
CA ARG A 91 6.38 -5.64 3.25
C ARG A 91 6.32 -7.02 2.62
N GLY A 92 6.45 -7.08 1.32
CA GLY A 92 6.41 -8.35 0.60
C GLY A 92 6.82 -8.23 -0.85
N GLU A 93 7.06 -9.37 -1.45
CA GLU A 93 7.32 -9.50 -2.87
C GLU A 93 6.01 -9.43 -3.64
N ILE A 94 5.99 -8.60 -4.69
CA ILE A 94 4.86 -8.49 -5.61
C ILE A 94 5.39 -8.52 -7.06
N PRO A 95 4.55 -8.88 -8.02
CA PRO A 95 4.90 -8.74 -9.44
C PRO A 95 5.31 -7.31 -9.76
N PRO A 96 6.42 -7.10 -10.51
CA PRO A 96 6.83 -5.77 -10.91
C PRO A 96 5.79 -5.14 -11.82
N GLY A 97 5.64 -3.82 -11.72
CA GLY A 97 4.66 -3.09 -12.51
C GLY A 97 4.41 -1.69 -12.04
N ALA A 98 3.65 -0.95 -12.84
CA ALA A 98 3.22 0.40 -12.54
C ALA A 98 1.81 0.40 -11.94
N PHE A 99 1.57 1.31 -11.01
CA PHE A 99 0.31 1.52 -10.31
C PHE A 99 -0.09 2.99 -10.40
N ASP A 100 -1.40 3.27 -10.40
CA ASP A 100 -1.95 4.64 -10.51
C ASP A 100 -2.64 5.11 -9.24
N ALA A 101 -2.90 4.20 -8.30
CA ALA A 101 -3.52 4.54 -7.03
C ALA A 101 -3.29 3.44 -5.99
N PHE A 102 -3.42 3.83 -4.73
CA PHE A 102 -3.53 2.89 -3.61
C PHE A 102 -4.70 3.27 -2.70
N ASN A 103 -5.15 2.33 -1.87
CA ASN A 103 -6.14 2.57 -0.83
C ASN A 103 -5.89 1.65 0.37
N ILE A 104 -6.09 2.18 1.58
CA ILE A 104 -6.04 1.42 2.82
C ILE A 104 -7.45 1.31 3.36
N LYS A 105 -7.97 0.09 3.44
CA LYS A 105 -9.28 -0.17 4.04
C LYS A 105 -9.13 -0.36 5.54
N ILE A 106 -9.63 0.60 6.30
CA ILE A 106 -9.68 0.55 7.76
C ILE A 106 -11.03 -0.01 8.16
N LYS A 107 -11.03 -1.13 8.87
CA LYS A 107 -12.23 -1.83 9.35
C LYS A 107 -12.85 -1.14 10.55
N THR A 108 -12.01 -0.76 11.53
CA THR A 108 -12.46 -0.08 12.76
C THR A 108 -11.40 0.91 13.25
N ILE A 109 -11.89 1.97 13.90
CA ILE A 109 -11.08 2.93 14.64
C ILE A 109 -11.59 2.90 16.08
N SER A 110 -10.70 2.59 17.04
CA SER A 110 -10.98 2.63 18.46
C SER A 110 -10.15 3.72 19.11
N ALA A 111 -10.78 4.72 19.68
CA ALA A 111 -10.10 5.88 20.26
C ALA A 111 -10.51 6.11 21.70
N VAL A 112 -9.56 6.53 22.55
CA VAL A 112 -9.76 6.87 23.95
C VAL A 112 -9.18 8.24 24.22
N LEU A 113 -10.02 9.17 24.68
CA LEU A 113 -9.60 10.52 25.05
C LEU A 113 -8.69 10.50 26.29
N LYS A 114 -7.62 11.27 26.24
CA LYS A 114 -6.60 11.34 27.30
C LYS A 114 -7.16 11.95 28.59
N LYS A 115 -7.92 13.05 28.47
CA LYS A 115 -8.44 13.80 29.63
C LYS A 115 -9.55 13.05 30.36
N THR A 116 -10.53 12.53 29.62
CA THR A 116 -11.74 11.96 30.20
C THR A 116 -11.71 10.44 30.34
N ARG A 117 -10.74 9.78 29.70
CA ARG A 117 -10.65 8.30 29.58
C ARG A 117 -11.88 7.67 28.95
N ARG A 118 -12.70 8.44 28.25
CA ARG A 118 -13.88 7.96 27.53
C ARG A 118 -13.53 7.61 26.10
N SER A 119 -14.28 6.66 25.53
CA SER A 119 -14.21 6.38 24.11
C SER A 119 -14.68 7.60 23.30
N ALA A 120 -14.01 7.85 22.18
CA ALA A 120 -14.41 8.87 21.21
C ALA A 120 -14.65 8.23 19.86
N SER A 121 -15.58 8.82 19.10
CA SER A 121 -15.80 8.45 17.71
C SER A 121 -14.87 9.25 16.82
N ILE A 122 -14.17 8.56 15.91
CA ILE A 122 -13.38 9.19 14.84
C ILE A 122 -14.00 8.74 13.53
N LYS A 123 -14.44 9.69 12.72
CA LYS A 123 -14.95 9.43 11.38
C LYS A 123 -13.81 9.06 10.46
N ASN A 124 -13.92 7.92 9.77
CA ASN A 124 -12.93 7.49 8.80
C ASN A 124 -13.21 8.15 7.45
N THR A 125 -12.32 9.03 6.98
CA THR A 125 -12.35 9.65 5.66
C THR A 125 -11.18 9.21 4.78
N VAL A 126 -10.39 8.22 5.23
CA VAL A 126 -9.32 7.61 4.45
C VAL A 126 -9.91 6.95 3.20
N GLY A 127 -9.54 7.47 2.05
CA GLY A 127 -10.02 7.03 0.74
C GLY A 127 -8.90 6.66 -0.22
N PRO A 128 -9.25 6.36 -1.48
CA PRO A 128 -8.24 6.10 -2.51
C PRO A 128 -7.37 7.33 -2.75
N VAL A 129 -6.07 7.13 -2.86
CA VAL A 129 -5.08 8.15 -3.23
C VAL A 129 -4.62 7.87 -4.65
N LYS A 130 -4.74 8.88 -5.53
CA LYS A 130 -4.15 8.86 -6.86
C LYS A 130 -2.67 9.15 -6.73
N LEU A 131 -1.86 8.14 -6.95
CA LEU A 131 -0.41 8.20 -6.91
C LEU A 131 0.15 7.25 -7.95
N ALA A 132 0.86 7.79 -8.93
CA ALA A 132 1.56 6.99 -9.93
C ALA A 132 2.90 6.52 -9.34
N PHE A 133 3.09 5.20 -9.23
CA PHE A 133 4.35 4.63 -8.77
C PHE A 133 4.65 3.31 -9.49
N GLU A 134 5.90 2.87 -9.40
CA GLU A 134 6.37 1.63 -9.99
C GLU A 134 7.05 0.77 -8.93
N VAL A 135 6.82 -0.52 -9.00
CA VAL A 135 7.61 -1.53 -8.27
C VAL A 135 8.52 -2.20 -9.29
N PRO A 136 9.83 -1.87 -9.28
CA PRO A 136 10.77 -2.42 -10.26
C PRO A 136 11.09 -3.88 -9.98
N ALA A 137 11.38 -4.64 -11.02
CA ALA A 137 11.92 -5.99 -10.89
C ALA A 137 13.24 -5.96 -10.10
N GLN A 138 13.38 -6.83 -9.11
CA GLN A 138 14.55 -6.90 -8.20
C GLN A 138 14.87 -5.57 -7.48
N GLY A 139 13.89 -4.64 -7.42
CA GLY A 139 14.03 -3.37 -6.72
C GLY A 139 13.03 -3.26 -5.58
N GLU A 140 13.11 -2.14 -4.87
CA GLU A 140 12.26 -1.84 -3.71
C GLU A 140 11.52 -0.50 -3.90
N THR A 141 10.23 -0.52 -3.57
CA THR A 141 9.40 0.69 -3.46
C THR A 141 8.88 0.79 -2.05
N LEU A 142 9.13 1.93 -1.39
CA LEU A 142 8.61 2.26 -0.07
C LEU A 142 7.61 3.42 -0.20
N LEU A 143 6.42 3.23 0.36
CA LEU A 143 5.39 4.23 0.49
C LEU A 143 5.15 4.52 1.97
N VAL A 144 5.45 5.74 2.43
CA VAL A 144 5.15 6.23 3.78
C VAL A 144 3.93 7.13 3.70
N ILE A 145 2.86 6.75 4.40
CA ILE A 145 1.57 7.45 4.35
C ILE A 145 1.41 8.22 5.66
N ASP A 146 1.22 9.53 5.54
CA ASP A 146 1.01 10.42 6.68
C ASP A 146 -0.48 10.55 6.97
N LEU A 147 -0.91 9.99 8.11
CA LEU A 147 -2.28 10.07 8.59
C LEU A 147 -2.41 11.26 9.54
N VAL A 148 -3.59 11.84 9.57
CA VAL A 148 -3.93 12.94 10.48
C VAL A 148 -5.27 12.69 11.15
N VAL A 149 -5.32 12.95 12.45
CA VAL A 149 -6.59 13.09 13.18
C VAL A 149 -6.85 14.58 13.36
N THR A 150 -7.92 15.08 12.75
CA THR A 150 -8.32 16.50 12.82
C THR A 150 -9.48 16.64 13.78
N ASP A 151 -9.47 17.70 14.59
CA ASP A 151 -10.55 18.05 15.50
C ASP A 151 -11.50 19.08 14.84
N PHE A 152 -12.76 18.71 14.71
CA PHE A 152 -13.86 19.58 14.23
C PHE A 152 -14.86 19.88 15.35
N SER A 153 -14.45 19.86 16.62
CA SER A 153 -15.37 20.07 17.75
C SER A 153 -16.03 21.45 17.75
N ASP A 154 -15.40 22.44 17.15
CA ASP A 154 -15.91 23.81 17.04
C ASP A 154 -16.79 24.03 15.79
N HIS A 155 -16.94 23.04 14.92
CA HIS A 155 -17.71 23.13 13.67
C HIS A 155 -18.65 21.92 13.54
N PRO A 156 -19.89 22.08 13.02
CA PRO A 156 -20.75 20.94 12.71
C PRO A 156 -20.28 20.17 11.46
N PRO A 157 -20.30 18.84 11.46
CA PRO A 157 -20.60 17.97 12.61
C PRO A 157 -19.43 17.91 13.58
N GLN A 158 -19.69 18.21 14.86
CA GLN A 158 -18.67 18.13 15.91
C GLN A 158 -18.06 16.74 16.01
N GLY A 159 -16.74 16.65 16.07
CA GLY A 159 -16.07 15.38 16.21
C GLY A 159 -14.67 15.35 15.64
N TYR A 160 -14.12 14.14 15.56
CA TYR A 160 -12.80 13.90 15.00
C TYR A 160 -12.91 13.18 13.66
N GLU A 161 -12.00 13.49 12.74
CA GLU A 161 -11.87 12.78 11.46
C GLU A 161 -10.45 12.25 11.29
N LEU A 162 -10.33 11.05 10.71
CA LEU A 162 -9.07 10.47 10.27
C LEU A 162 -8.99 10.58 8.75
N ALA A 163 -7.92 11.20 8.27
CA ALA A 163 -7.65 11.38 6.83
C ALA A 163 -6.20 11.07 6.48
N ILE A 164 -5.89 11.00 5.19
CA ILE A 164 -4.51 11.04 4.68
C ILE A 164 -4.15 12.51 4.47
N LYS A 165 -3.07 12.95 5.10
CA LYS A 165 -2.53 14.31 4.95
C LYS A 165 -1.49 14.41 3.85
N GLY A 166 -0.71 13.35 3.70
CA GLY A 166 0.35 13.31 2.70
C GLY A 166 0.96 11.93 2.53
N TYR A 167 2.03 11.88 1.74
CA TYR A 167 2.82 10.67 1.55
C TYR A 167 4.25 10.99 1.10
N GLU A 168 5.14 10.03 1.31
CA GLU A 168 6.47 10.00 0.73
C GLU A 168 6.64 8.70 -0.05
N LEU A 169 7.11 8.81 -1.29
CA LEU A 169 7.40 7.68 -2.18
C LEU A 169 8.90 7.57 -2.40
N TYR A 170 9.44 6.40 -2.15
CA TYR A 170 10.85 6.08 -2.40
C TYR A 170 10.95 4.90 -3.35
N THR A 171 11.91 4.95 -4.27
CA THR A 171 12.30 3.83 -5.13
C THR A 171 13.79 3.55 -4.95
N ASN A 172 14.15 2.33 -4.60
CA ASN A 172 15.52 1.92 -4.32
C ASN A 172 16.24 2.88 -3.34
N GLY A 173 15.53 3.27 -2.27
CA GLY A 173 16.01 4.15 -1.21
C GLY A 173 16.11 5.64 -1.59
N LYS A 174 15.71 6.04 -2.81
CA LYS A 174 15.70 7.45 -3.24
C LYS A 174 14.28 8.00 -3.17
N LEU A 175 14.13 9.18 -2.58
CA LEU A 175 12.86 9.92 -2.57
C LEU A 175 12.51 10.32 -4.02
N VAL A 176 11.34 9.88 -4.49
CA VAL A 176 10.80 10.15 -5.83
C VAL A 176 9.76 11.26 -5.76
N GLU A 177 8.86 11.16 -4.79
CA GLU A 177 7.76 12.11 -4.62
C GLU A 177 7.42 12.29 -3.15
N LYS A 178 7.03 13.49 -2.78
CA LYS A 178 6.52 13.82 -1.46
C LYS A 178 5.43 14.86 -1.61
N ILE A 179 4.27 14.58 -1.00
CA ILE A 179 3.24 15.59 -0.76
C ILE A 179 3.41 16.02 0.69
N PRO A 180 3.87 17.26 0.93
CA PRO A 180 3.97 17.80 2.26
C PRO A 180 2.56 17.96 2.84
N PRO A 181 2.39 17.88 4.16
CA PRO A 181 1.18 18.32 4.79
C PRO A 181 0.95 19.81 4.49
N GLU A 182 -0.29 20.18 4.16
CA GLU A 182 -0.71 21.57 4.02
C GLU A 182 -0.68 22.31 5.35
#